data_dab78180d1b0d4e1fc27589d5c7d2717
#
_entry.id   dab78180d1b0d4e1fc27589d5c7d2717
#
_cell.length_a   1.000
_cell.length_b   1.000
_cell.length_c   1.000
_cell.angle_alpha   90.00
_cell.angle_beta   90.00
_cell.angle_gamma   90.00
#
_symmetry.space_group_name_H-M   'P 1'
#
loop_
_entity.id
_entity.type
_entity.pdbx_description
1 polymer ?
#
loop_
_entity_poly.entity_id
_entity_poly.type
_entity_poly.pdbx_seq_one_letter_code
_entity_poly.pdbx_strand_id
1 'polypeptide(L)'
;AYLASTPGTLGQYDRFNLEILEQADADVDMGRFDNDGPDGVPNSGDDDGYVDVVFVNLLTLPRDFLIGGATGIASLGLSADFLSDDRAARGGVIRVRSQYSGFGGTTQRGHVFTVTAATMCHEFGHVLGLPDLFDQSSVTADGQLDPVEDSAGIGKWGLMGLGTLGWGVEDGPNAFSAWSLAELGWLGIDNDRLDVVTDSRTGVILEPLDRGGRVLKIPLT
;
A
#
# COMPACT_ATOMS: atom_id res chain seq x y z
N ALA A 1 4.69 -2.94 25.47
CA ALA A 1 3.32 -2.60 25.90
C ALA A 1 2.31 -2.72 24.75
N TYR A 2 2.75 -2.57 23.50
CA TYR A 2 1.86 -2.53 22.33
C TYR A 2 1.66 -3.89 21.64
N LEU A 3 2.50 -4.87 21.94
CA LEU A 3 2.41 -6.21 21.35
C LEU A 3 1.09 -6.90 21.74
N ALA A 4 0.56 -7.68 20.82
CA ALA A 4 -0.60 -8.51 21.06
C ALA A 4 -0.29 -9.53 22.16
N SER A 5 -1.13 -9.61 23.18
CA SER A 5 -1.08 -10.66 24.18
C SER A 5 -1.70 -11.96 23.70
N THR A 6 -2.43 -11.91 22.59
CA THR A 6 -3.13 -13.04 21.98
C THR A 6 -2.73 -13.14 20.52
N PRO A 7 -2.30 -14.32 20.03
CA PRO A 7 -1.99 -14.52 18.62
C PRO A 7 -3.18 -14.13 17.72
N GLY A 8 -2.89 -13.46 16.61
CA GLY A 8 -3.91 -13.04 15.65
C GLY A 8 -4.64 -11.73 15.97
N THR A 9 -4.22 -11.01 17.00
CA THR A 9 -4.75 -9.66 17.31
C THR A 9 -3.68 -8.59 17.10
N LEU A 10 -4.10 -7.37 16.74
CA LEU A 10 -3.19 -6.21 16.57
C LEU A 10 -2.67 -5.65 17.92
N GLY A 11 -3.08 -6.21 19.04
CA GLY A 11 -2.71 -5.66 20.35
C GLY A 11 -3.21 -4.22 20.50
N GLN A 12 -2.30 -3.32 20.88
CA GLN A 12 -2.55 -1.88 20.98
C GLN A 12 -1.92 -1.11 19.81
N TYR A 13 -2.11 -1.62 18.62
CA TYR A 13 -1.54 -1.05 17.39
C TYR A 13 -2.07 0.37 17.11
N ASP A 14 -3.37 0.59 17.33
CA ASP A 14 -4.02 1.89 17.27
C ASP A 14 -3.35 2.91 18.20
N ARG A 15 -3.14 2.53 19.45
CA ARG A 15 -2.47 3.37 20.43
C ARG A 15 -1.02 3.66 20.07
N PHE A 16 -0.32 2.67 19.52
CA PHE A 16 1.06 2.85 19.06
C PHE A 16 1.15 3.92 17.98
N ASN A 17 0.31 3.83 16.95
CA ASN A 17 0.30 4.80 15.86
C ASN A 17 -0.22 6.18 16.34
N LEU A 18 -1.19 6.22 17.25
CA LEU A 18 -1.67 7.45 17.85
C LEU A 18 -0.55 8.20 18.58
N GLU A 19 0.22 7.51 19.43
CA GLU A 19 1.36 8.12 20.14
C GLU A 19 2.47 8.62 19.20
N ILE A 20 2.65 7.96 18.03
CA ILE A 20 3.57 8.46 16.99
C ILE A 20 3.04 9.76 16.38
N LEU A 21 1.76 9.81 16.05
CA LEU A 21 1.14 11.03 15.49
C LEU A 21 1.19 12.19 16.49
N GLU A 22 0.88 11.95 17.77
CA GLU A 22 0.96 12.94 18.83
C GLU A 22 2.39 13.52 18.99
N GLN A 23 3.42 12.69 18.82
CA GLN A 23 4.80 13.16 18.87
C GLN A 23 5.21 13.91 17.60
N ALA A 24 4.74 13.47 16.43
CA ALA A 24 5.04 14.13 15.17
C ALA A 24 4.36 15.49 15.06
N ASP A 25 3.14 15.63 15.57
CA ASP A 25 2.32 16.84 15.53
C ASP A 25 3.04 18.06 16.17
N ALA A 26 3.85 17.79 17.19
CA ALA A 26 4.64 18.85 17.87
C ALA A 26 5.72 19.50 16.98
N ASP A 27 6.19 18.78 15.95
CA ASP A 27 7.34 19.19 15.13
C ASP A 27 6.98 19.32 13.63
N VAL A 28 5.81 18.82 13.21
CA VAL A 28 5.40 18.73 11.81
C VAL A 28 4.09 19.50 11.60
N ASP A 29 4.12 20.51 10.76
CA ASP A 29 2.91 21.16 10.23
C ASP A 29 2.18 20.20 9.29
N MET A 30 1.15 19.53 9.79
CA MET A 30 0.38 18.52 9.07
C MET A 30 -0.43 19.10 7.91
N GLY A 31 -0.75 20.40 7.95
CA GLY A 31 -1.43 21.06 6.84
C GLY A 31 -0.63 21.06 5.53
N ARG A 32 0.68 20.87 5.59
CA ARG A 32 1.52 20.74 4.38
C ARG A 32 1.28 19.47 3.60
N PHE A 33 0.53 18.51 4.15
CA PHE A 33 0.24 17.20 3.60
C PHE A 33 -1.26 16.99 3.34
N ASP A 34 -2.03 18.04 3.31
CA ASP A 34 -3.42 18.14 2.87
C ASP A 34 -3.41 18.89 1.55
N ASN A 35 -3.38 18.17 0.42
CA ASN A 35 -3.19 18.75 -0.92
C ASN A 35 -3.96 17.96 -1.99
N ASP A 36 -5.20 17.58 -1.67
CA ASP A 36 -6.08 16.85 -2.56
C ASP A 36 -6.94 17.76 -3.45
N GLY A 37 -6.84 19.07 -3.25
CA GLY A 37 -7.52 20.09 -4.04
C GLY A 37 -6.91 20.30 -5.43
N PRO A 38 -7.69 20.82 -6.39
CA PRO A 38 -7.25 21.03 -7.76
C PRO A 38 -6.23 22.16 -7.95
N ASP A 39 -6.04 23.05 -6.98
CA ASP A 39 -5.11 24.16 -7.10
C ASP A 39 -3.65 23.78 -6.80
N GLY A 40 -3.42 22.61 -6.21
CA GLY A 40 -2.10 22.09 -5.84
C GLY A 40 -1.40 22.90 -4.74
N VAL A 41 -2.16 23.63 -3.94
CA VAL A 41 -1.66 24.42 -2.80
C VAL A 41 -2.09 23.77 -1.49
N PRO A 42 -1.17 23.17 -0.72
CA PRO A 42 -1.53 22.48 0.50
C PRO A 42 -2.31 23.35 1.49
N ASN A 43 -3.28 22.73 2.16
CA ASN A 43 -4.15 23.34 3.15
C ASN A 43 -4.79 24.62 2.61
N SER A 44 -5.38 24.54 1.43
CA SER A 44 -6.12 25.62 0.81
C SER A 44 -7.64 25.48 1.03
N GLY A 45 -8.43 26.36 0.46
CA GLY A 45 -9.90 26.33 0.62
C GLY A 45 -10.61 25.20 -0.14
N ASP A 46 -9.91 24.48 -1.02
CA ASP A 46 -10.42 23.36 -1.82
C ASP A 46 -9.93 21.98 -1.36
N ASP A 47 -8.98 21.94 -0.40
CA ASP A 47 -8.57 20.72 0.28
C ASP A 47 -9.58 20.25 1.35
N ASP A 48 -9.53 19.01 1.77
CA ASP A 48 -10.57 18.42 2.60
C ASP A 48 -10.31 18.51 4.13
N GLY A 49 -9.15 18.96 4.53
CA GLY A 49 -8.75 19.09 5.94
C GLY A 49 -8.18 17.81 6.52
N TYR A 50 -7.76 16.88 5.68
CA TYR A 50 -7.11 15.64 6.08
C TYR A 50 -5.75 15.48 5.45
N VAL A 51 -4.81 14.93 6.20
CA VAL A 51 -3.54 14.46 5.64
C VAL A 51 -3.82 13.39 4.59
N ASP A 52 -3.28 13.54 3.38
CA ASP A 52 -3.54 12.66 2.25
C ASP A 52 -3.13 11.20 2.53
N VAL A 53 -1.92 11.02 3.06
CA VAL A 53 -1.37 9.68 3.35
C VAL A 53 -0.32 9.76 4.46
N VAL A 54 -0.32 8.78 5.35
CA VAL A 54 0.70 8.64 6.40
C VAL A 54 1.32 7.24 6.36
N PHE A 55 2.65 7.17 6.26
CA PHE A 55 3.40 5.94 6.42
C PHE A 55 4.31 5.98 7.64
N VAL A 56 4.19 4.98 8.52
CA VAL A 56 5.04 4.78 9.68
C VAL A 56 6.06 3.68 9.39
N ASN A 57 7.34 4.03 9.34
CA ASN A 57 8.42 3.09 9.07
C ASN A 57 9.15 2.72 10.36
N LEU A 58 9.09 1.45 10.75
CA LEU A 58 9.67 0.95 11.98
C LEU A 58 11.10 0.44 11.73
N LEU A 59 12.09 1.21 12.15
CA LEU A 59 13.50 0.93 11.86
C LEU A 59 14.16 -0.04 12.84
N THR A 60 13.74 -0.06 14.10
CA THR A 60 14.46 -0.74 15.19
C THR A 60 13.60 -1.70 16.01
N LEU A 61 12.37 -1.96 15.61
CA LEU A 61 11.48 -2.87 16.31
C LEU A 61 11.72 -4.33 15.92
N PRO A 62 11.33 -5.28 16.79
CA PRO A 62 11.39 -6.70 16.46
C PRO A 62 10.66 -7.02 15.17
N ARG A 63 11.15 -8.00 14.41
CA ARG A 63 10.55 -8.42 13.12
C ARG A 63 9.11 -8.90 13.24
N ASP A 64 8.73 -9.40 14.38
CA ASP A 64 7.41 -9.94 14.74
C ASP A 64 6.51 -8.93 15.45
N PHE A 65 6.85 -7.64 15.38
CA PHE A 65 6.04 -6.57 15.98
C PHE A 65 4.67 -6.47 15.32
N LEU A 66 4.61 -6.58 14.00
CA LEU A 66 3.36 -6.63 13.25
C LEU A 66 2.78 -8.06 13.24
N ILE A 67 1.47 -8.17 13.10
CA ILE A 67 0.73 -9.44 13.13
C ILE A 67 1.24 -10.41 12.07
N GLY A 68 1.30 -11.69 12.46
CA GLY A 68 1.59 -12.80 11.55
C GLY A 68 2.93 -12.67 10.83
N GLY A 69 3.87 -11.89 11.37
CA GLY A 69 5.14 -11.62 10.69
C GLY A 69 4.97 -10.75 9.44
N ALA A 70 3.84 -10.05 9.29
CA ALA A 70 3.61 -9.10 8.22
C ALA A 70 4.75 -8.10 8.11
N THR A 71 5.09 -7.74 6.88
CA THR A 71 6.13 -6.73 6.61
C THR A 71 5.57 -5.33 6.54
N GLY A 72 4.26 -5.22 6.32
CA GLY A 72 3.50 -3.99 6.29
C GLY A 72 2.04 -4.23 6.66
N ILE A 73 1.33 -3.17 6.93
CA ILE A 73 -0.12 -3.12 7.13
C ILE A 73 -0.61 -1.82 6.51
N ALA A 74 -1.55 -1.89 5.57
CA ALA A 74 -2.13 -0.73 4.87
C ALA A 74 -3.18 0.00 5.73
N SER A 75 -2.88 0.20 6.99
CA SER A 75 -3.73 0.92 7.94
C SER A 75 -2.90 1.38 9.13
N LEU A 76 -3.28 2.50 9.72
CA LEU A 76 -2.77 2.94 11.03
C LEU A 76 -3.58 2.34 12.18
N GLY A 77 -4.73 1.70 11.91
CA GLY A 77 -5.58 1.05 12.91
C GLY A 77 -6.23 2.01 13.91
N LEU A 78 -6.27 3.30 13.62
CA LEU A 78 -6.83 4.30 14.52
C LEU A 78 -8.33 4.05 14.75
N SER A 79 -8.75 4.10 16.00
CA SER A 79 -10.16 3.92 16.40
C SER A 79 -11.02 5.16 16.16
N ALA A 80 -10.40 6.33 16.05
CA ALA A 80 -11.00 7.61 15.71
C ALA A 80 -9.99 8.47 14.96
N ASP A 81 -10.46 9.49 14.25
CA ASP A 81 -9.58 10.45 13.59
C ASP A 81 -8.62 11.09 14.60
N PHE A 82 -7.35 11.15 14.25
CA PHE A 82 -6.40 11.97 14.97
C PHE A 82 -6.65 13.44 14.63
N LEU A 83 -6.65 14.30 15.63
CA LEU A 83 -6.83 15.74 15.49
C LEU A 83 -5.50 16.42 15.80
N SER A 84 -4.88 17.04 14.82
CA SER A 84 -3.65 17.79 15.02
C SER A 84 -3.91 19.14 15.68
N ASP A 85 -2.87 19.85 16.07
CA ASP A 85 -2.96 21.24 16.54
C ASP A 85 -2.93 22.27 15.40
N ASP A 86 -2.70 21.82 14.16
CA ASP A 86 -2.67 22.65 12.96
C ASP A 86 -4.07 23.03 12.48
N ARG A 87 -4.21 24.25 12.00
CA ARG A 87 -5.49 24.77 11.51
C ARG A 87 -5.73 24.39 10.06
N ALA A 88 -6.90 23.81 9.80
CA ALA A 88 -7.39 23.61 8.45
C ALA A 88 -7.94 24.92 7.85
N ALA A 89 -7.63 25.20 6.59
CA ALA A 89 -8.11 26.40 5.88
C ALA A 89 -9.65 26.45 5.80
N ARG A 90 -10.31 25.32 5.72
CA ARG A 90 -11.78 25.18 5.74
C ARG A 90 -12.40 25.40 7.14
N GLY A 91 -11.56 25.55 8.16
CA GLY A 91 -11.98 25.67 9.55
C GLY A 91 -11.85 24.35 10.33
N GLY A 92 -11.58 24.48 11.62
CA GLY A 92 -11.24 23.37 12.48
C GLY A 92 -9.73 23.08 12.47
N VAL A 93 -9.37 21.82 12.57
CA VAL A 93 -7.97 21.35 12.57
C VAL A 93 -7.74 20.31 11.49
N ILE A 94 -6.51 20.17 11.07
CA ILE A 94 -6.06 19.09 10.18
C ILE A 94 -6.21 17.75 10.89
N ARG A 95 -6.54 16.70 10.16
CA ARG A 95 -6.85 15.38 10.72
C ARG A 95 -6.08 14.28 9.99
N VAL A 96 -5.88 13.16 10.68
CA VAL A 96 -5.50 11.90 10.06
C VAL A 96 -6.66 10.92 10.20
N ARG A 97 -7.07 10.31 9.10
CA ARG A 97 -8.27 9.46 9.05
C ARG A 97 -8.10 8.17 9.85
N SER A 98 -9.17 7.76 10.50
CA SER A 98 -9.27 6.51 11.28
C SER A 98 -9.61 5.29 10.43
N GLN A 99 -9.96 5.45 9.16
CA GLN A 99 -10.47 4.36 8.34
C GLN A 99 -9.42 3.26 8.09
N TYR A 100 -9.91 2.02 8.03
CA TYR A 100 -9.12 0.80 7.95
C TYR A 100 -8.29 0.64 6.67
N SER A 101 -8.60 1.35 5.63
CA SER A 101 -7.87 1.23 4.37
C SER A 101 -7.84 2.56 3.64
N GLY A 102 -6.75 2.83 2.98
CA GLY A 102 -6.69 3.84 1.96
C GLY A 102 -5.96 5.13 2.32
N PHE A 103 -5.50 5.32 3.58
CA PHE A 103 -4.90 6.61 3.96
C PHE A 103 -3.59 6.49 4.72
N GLY A 104 -3.03 5.30 4.83
CA GLY A 104 -1.74 5.13 5.46
C GLY A 104 -1.40 3.68 5.76
N GLY A 105 -0.22 3.47 6.29
CA GLY A 105 0.26 2.15 6.63
C GLY A 105 1.46 2.17 7.54
N THR A 106 1.81 1.00 8.06
CA THR A 106 3.00 0.79 8.87
C THR A 106 3.84 -0.32 8.28
N THR A 107 5.14 -0.10 8.15
CA THR A 107 6.10 -1.09 7.67
C THR A 107 7.18 -1.36 8.71
N GLN A 108 7.75 -2.56 8.73
CA GLN A 108 8.76 -2.94 9.72
C GLN A 108 9.99 -3.62 9.13
N ARG A 109 10.45 -3.21 7.96
CA ARG A 109 11.64 -3.81 7.33
C ARG A 109 12.98 -3.16 7.70
N GLY A 110 12.96 -2.17 8.58
CA GLY A 110 14.16 -1.64 9.22
C GLY A 110 15.11 -0.92 8.27
N HIS A 111 16.39 -1.31 8.32
CA HIS A 111 17.46 -0.52 7.73
C HIS A 111 17.70 -0.73 6.22
N VAL A 112 17.02 -1.70 5.61
CA VAL A 112 17.19 -1.98 4.18
C VAL A 112 16.23 -1.11 3.39
N PHE A 113 16.73 -0.02 2.83
CA PHE A 113 15.93 0.97 2.12
C PHE A 113 15.07 0.38 0.99
N THR A 114 15.66 -0.48 0.18
CA THR A 114 14.93 -1.12 -0.94
C THR A 114 13.76 -1.96 -0.44
N VAL A 115 13.93 -2.68 0.66
CA VAL A 115 12.89 -3.51 1.27
C VAL A 115 11.79 -2.64 1.90
N THR A 116 12.17 -1.56 2.59
CA THR A 116 11.21 -0.61 3.16
C THR A 116 10.39 0.07 2.08
N ALA A 117 11.06 0.59 1.05
CA ALA A 117 10.39 1.23 -0.09
C ALA A 117 9.46 0.24 -0.83
N ALA A 118 9.91 -0.99 -1.02
CA ALA A 118 9.12 -2.04 -1.66
C ALA A 118 7.84 -2.36 -0.89
N THR A 119 7.95 -2.49 0.44
CA THR A 119 6.79 -2.72 1.30
C THR A 119 5.86 -1.50 1.29
N MET A 120 6.39 -0.29 1.38
CA MET A 120 5.57 0.93 1.25
C MET A 120 4.82 0.99 -0.08
N CYS A 121 5.46 0.64 -1.19
CA CYS A 121 4.81 0.60 -2.50
C CYS A 121 3.67 -0.44 -2.54
N HIS A 122 3.84 -1.58 -1.89
CA HIS A 122 2.79 -2.61 -1.77
C HIS A 122 1.62 -2.08 -0.95
N GLU A 123 1.87 -1.58 0.26
CA GLU A 123 0.83 -1.01 1.12
C GLU A 123 0.14 0.20 0.45
N PHE A 124 0.89 1.00 -0.31
CA PHE A 124 0.30 2.08 -1.11
C PHE A 124 -0.61 1.54 -2.23
N GLY A 125 -0.32 0.38 -2.78
CA GLY A 125 -1.24 -0.31 -3.69
C GLY A 125 -2.60 -0.55 -3.07
N HIS A 126 -2.67 -0.89 -1.78
CA HIS A 126 -3.94 -0.99 -1.05
C HIS A 126 -4.61 0.37 -0.85
N VAL A 127 -3.84 1.42 -0.60
CA VAL A 127 -4.35 2.81 -0.56
C VAL A 127 -5.02 3.19 -1.88
N LEU A 128 -4.47 2.73 -3.00
CA LEU A 128 -5.05 2.93 -4.33
C LEU A 128 -6.26 2.02 -4.63
N GLY A 129 -6.63 1.12 -3.71
CA GLY A 129 -7.78 0.22 -3.84
C GLY A 129 -7.47 -1.17 -4.40
N LEU A 130 -6.20 -1.52 -4.58
CA LEU A 130 -5.82 -2.84 -5.07
C LEU A 130 -5.84 -3.88 -3.94
N PRO A 131 -6.37 -5.09 -4.18
CA PRO A 131 -6.28 -6.20 -3.23
C PRO A 131 -4.92 -6.89 -3.32
N ASP A 132 -4.60 -7.71 -2.32
CA ASP A 132 -3.58 -8.74 -2.48
C ASP A 132 -3.96 -9.72 -3.58
N LEU A 133 -2.96 -10.13 -4.34
CA LEU A 133 -3.13 -11.09 -5.44
C LEU A 133 -2.49 -12.45 -5.11
N PHE A 134 -2.60 -12.84 -3.85
CA PHE A 134 -2.25 -14.16 -3.30
C PHE A 134 -3.27 -14.53 -2.22
N ASP A 135 -3.39 -15.83 -1.95
CA ASP A 135 -4.30 -16.31 -0.92
C ASP A 135 -3.72 -16.05 0.47
N GLN A 136 -4.49 -15.40 1.33
CA GLN A 136 -4.16 -15.14 2.73
C GLN A 136 -4.99 -16.00 3.70
N SER A 137 -5.89 -16.85 3.18
CA SER A 137 -6.93 -17.49 3.99
C SER A 137 -6.42 -18.61 4.89
N SER A 138 -5.25 -19.14 4.63
CA SER A 138 -4.70 -20.30 5.34
C SER A 138 -3.25 -20.11 5.70
N VAL A 139 -2.98 -19.23 6.65
CA VAL A 139 -1.67 -19.17 7.26
C VAL A 139 -1.57 -20.33 8.25
N THR A 140 -0.66 -21.27 8.00
CA THR A 140 -0.34 -22.35 8.94
C THR A 140 0.07 -21.78 10.29
N ALA A 141 0.00 -22.57 11.36
CA ALA A 141 0.30 -22.13 12.73
C ALA A 141 1.71 -21.53 12.91
N ASP A 142 2.63 -21.79 11.98
CA ASP A 142 3.98 -21.23 11.91
C ASP A 142 4.08 -20.00 10.97
N GLY A 143 2.96 -19.52 10.44
CA GLY A 143 2.92 -18.35 9.58
C GLY A 143 3.41 -18.58 8.15
N GLN A 144 3.49 -19.83 7.71
CA GLN A 144 3.85 -20.17 6.35
C GLN A 144 2.62 -20.40 5.49
N LEU A 145 2.69 -20.06 4.20
CA LEU A 145 1.67 -20.45 3.23
C LEU A 145 1.66 -21.98 3.10
N ASP A 146 0.48 -22.59 3.15
CA ASP A 146 0.32 -24.01 2.87
C ASP A 146 0.39 -24.22 1.35
N PRO A 147 1.43 -24.86 0.82
CA PRO A 147 1.59 -25.02 -0.62
C PRO A 147 0.55 -25.96 -1.26
N VAL A 148 -0.27 -26.64 -0.46
CA VAL A 148 -1.32 -27.56 -0.92
C VAL A 148 -2.67 -26.84 -0.99
N GLU A 149 -2.96 -25.96 -0.04
CA GLU A 149 -4.24 -25.26 0.06
C GLU A 149 -4.14 -23.78 -0.35
N ASP A 150 -2.96 -23.17 -0.22
CA ASP A 150 -2.77 -21.75 -0.50
C ASP A 150 -2.23 -21.50 -1.90
N SER A 151 -2.82 -20.54 -2.57
CA SER A 151 -2.34 -20.10 -3.88
C SER A 151 -1.34 -18.97 -3.71
N ALA A 152 -0.17 -19.08 -4.33
CA ALA A 152 0.75 -17.96 -4.50
C ALA A 152 0.18 -16.85 -5.41
N GLY A 153 -1.03 -17.02 -5.93
CA GLY A 153 -1.69 -16.09 -6.83
C GLY A 153 -0.81 -15.78 -8.03
N ILE A 154 -0.54 -14.49 -8.27
CA ILE A 154 0.39 -14.08 -9.33
C ILE A 154 1.86 -14.26 -8.93
N GLY A 155 2.16 -14.74 -7.74
CA GLY A 155 3.52 -14.93 -7.25
C GLY A 155 4.35 -13.65 -7.34
N LYS A 156 5.62 -13.78 -7.77
CA LYS A 156 6.54 -12.62 -7.92
C LYS A 156 6.29 -11.78 -9.17
N TRP A 157 5.30 -12.10 -9.99
CA TRP A 157 5.00 -11.38 -11.23
C TRP A 157 4.30 -10.03 -11.02
N GLY A 158 4.00 -9.65 -9.79
CA GLY A 158 3.41 -8.36 -9.50
C GLY A 158 3.60 -7.92 -8.07
N LEU A 159 3.61 -6.59 -7.86
CA LEU A 159 3.80 -5.95 -6.58
C LEU A 159 2.75 -6.38 -5.55
N MET A 160 1.49 -6.52 -5.95
CA MET A 160 0.40 -6.96 -5.07
C MET A 160 0.35 -8.49 -4.88
N GLY A 161 1.30 -9.21 -5.45
CA GLY A 161 1.59 -10.61 -5.18
C GLY A 161 2.81 -10.72 -4.25
N LEU A 162 3.61 -11.75 -4.47
CA LEU A 162 4.87 -11.96 -3.75
C LEU A 162 6.04 -11.17 -4.36
N GLY A 163 5.76 -10.24 -5.26
CA GLY A 163 6.75 -9.42 -5.95
C GLY A 163 7.25 -8.21 -5.15
N THR A 164 6.77 -8.00 -3.94
CA THR A 164 7.16 -6.88 -3.06
C THR A 164 8.68 -6.81 -2.87
N LEU A 165 9.35 -7.94 -2.70
CA LEU A 165 10.81 -7.99 -2.52
C LEU A 165 11.58 -8.24 -3.82
N GLY A 166 10.90 -8.21 -4.97
CA GLY A 166 11.50 -8.47 -6.27
C GLY A 166 11.71 -9.95 -6.57
N TRP A 167 12.56 -10.23 -7.55
CA TRP A 167 12.89 -11.60 -7.99
C TRP A 167 13.86 -12.30 -7.03
N GLY A 168 14.79 -11.57 -6.48
CA GLY A 168 15.64 -11.98 -5.36
C GLY A 168 14.93 -11.77 -4.03
N VAL A 169 15.70 -11.61 -2.98
CA VAL A 169 15.18 -11.38 -1.63
C VAL A 169 15.11 -9.89 -1.30
N GLU A 170 15.94 -9.06 -1.94
CA GLU A 170 16.12 -7.65 -1.61
C GLU A 170 16.52 -6.81 -2.82
N ASP A 171 16.09 -7.20 -4.02
CA ASP A 171 16.46 -6.51 -5.27
C ASP A 171 15.44 -5.43 -5.70
N GLY A 172 14.51 -5.11 -4.80
CA GLY A 172 13.50 -4.06 -4.99
C GLY A 172 12.17 -4.60 -5.49
N PRO A 173 11.13 -3.78 -5.47
CA PRO A 173 9.80 -4.23 -5.85
C PRO A 173 9.70 -4.51 -7.34
N ASN A 174 8.98 -5.55 -7.70
CA ASN A 174 8.50 -5.74 -9.06
C ASN A 174 7.36 -4.73 -9.33
N ALA A 175 7.12 -4.44 -10.60
CA ALA A 175 6.05 -3.53 -11.00
C ALA A 175 4.66 -4.09 -10.66
N PHE A 176 3.65 -3.23 -10.68
CA PHE A 176 2.26 -3.70 -10.68
C PHE A 176 2.01 -4.63 -11.86
N SER A 177 1.19 -5.65 -11.63
CA SER A 177 0.73 -6.54 -12.70
C SER A 177 -0.09 -5.77 -13.75
N ALA A 178 -0.21 -6.35 -14.93
CA ALA A 178 -1.05 -5.79 -15.99
C ALA A 178 -2.51 -5.59 -15.53
N TRP A 179 -3.03 -6.53 -14.74
CA TRP A 179 -4.36 -6.43 -14.15
C TRP A 179 -4.44 -5.25 -13.18
N SER A 180 -3.49 -5.12 -12.25
CA SER A 180 -3.46 -4.00 -11.30
C SER A 180 -3.41 -2.64 -12.00
N LEU A 181 -2.58 -2.52 -13.05
CA LEU A 181 -2.48 -1.28 -13.83
C LEU A 181 -3.78 -0.96 -14.58
N ALA A 182 -4.51 -1.98 -15.04
CA ALA A 182 -5.81 -1.80 -15.68
C ALA A 182 -6.89 -1.36 -14.68
N GLU A 183 -6.92 -1.97 -13.48
CA GLU A 183 -7.85 -1.59 -12.40
C GLU A 183 -7.62 -0.14 -11.95
N LEU A 184 -6.38 0.32 -11.90
CA LEU A 184 -6.02 1.71 -11.60
C LEU A 184 -6.32 2.69 -12.75
N GLY A 185 -6.73 2.19 -13.91
CA GLY A 185 -6.91 3.03 -15.10
C GLY A 185 -5.59 3.56 -15.70
N TRP A 186 -4.45 3.06 -15.25
CA TRP A 186 -3.13 3.47 -15.76
C TRP A 186 -2.77 2.78 -17.08
N LEU A 187 -3.46 1.69 -17.39
CA LEU A 187 -3.48 1.06 -18.70
C LEU A 187 -4.89 1.17 -19.28
N GLY A 188 -5.03 1.78 -20.45
CA GLY A 188 -6.30 1.93 -21.10
C GLY A 188 -6.14 1.97 -22.62
N ILE A 189 -7.28 1.91 -23.30
CA ILE A 189 -7.35 2.11 -24.75
C ILE A 189 -6.98 3.54 -25.08
N ASP A 190 -7.40 4.50 -24.25
CA ASP A 190 -7.22 5.93 -24.47
C ASP A 190 -5.75 6.38 -24.39
N ASN A 191 -4.91 5.66 -23.64
CA ASN A 191 -3.47 5.93 -23.58
C ASN A 191 -2.63 5.01 -24.45
N ASP A 192 -3.27 4.23 -25.33
CA ASP A 192 -2.65 3.30 -26.28
C ASP A 192 -1.75 2.22 -25.62
N ARG A 193 -2.02 1.89 -24.35
CA ARG A 193 -1.25 0.89 -23.59
C ARG A 193 -1.98 -0.43 -23.39
N LEU A 194 -3.25 -0.50 -23.77
CA LEU A 194 -4.07 -1.70 -23.72
C LEU A 194 -4.61 -2.02 -25.12
N ASP A 195 -4.31 -3.21 -25.59
CA ASP A 195 -4.83 -3.75 -26.86
C ASP A 195 -5.76 -4.91 -26.58
N VAL A 196 -7.04 -4.80 -26.97
CA VAL A 196 -8.02 -5.87 -26.82
C VAL A 196 -7.98 -6.74 -28.07
N VAL A 197 -7.55 -7.98 -27.89
CA VAL A 197 -7.37 -8.94 -28.99
C VAL A 197 -8.64 -9.75 -29.17
N THR A 198 -9.35 -9.53 -30.24
CA THR A 198 -10.57 -10.26 -30.63
C THR A 198 -10.34 -11.31 -31.70
N ASP A 199 -9.23 -11.25 -32.39
CA ASP A 199 -8.90 -12.14 -33.51
C ASP A 199 -7.60 -12.89 -33.27
N SER A 200 -7.42 -14.03 -33.93
CA SER A 200 -6.18 -14.81 -33.89
C SER A 200 -5.01 -13.98 -34.42
N ARG A 201 -3.95 -13.88 -33.66
CA ARG A 201 -2.70 -13.22 -34.05
C ARG A 201 -1.52 -14.17 -33.88
N THR A 202 -0.55 -14.04 -34.78
CA THR A 202 0.71 -14.81 -34.73
C THR A 202 1.90 -13.86 -34.80
N GLY A 203 3.04 -14.26 -34.22
CA GLY A 203 4.27 -13.45 -34.28
C GLY A 203 4.19 -12.16 -33.46
N VAL A 204 3.32 -12.11 -32.44
CA VAL A 204 3.21 -10.94 -31.57
C VAL A 204 4.45 -10.83 -30.68
N ILE A 205 5.10 -9.67 -30.73
CA ILE A 205 6.21 -9.33 -29.86
C ILE A 205 5.65 -8.45 -28.72
N LEU A 206 5.88 -8.87 -27.49
CA LEU A 206 5.54 -8.10 -26.30
C LEU A 206 6.80 -7.40 -25.79
N GLU A 207 6.79 -6.10 -25.85
CA GLU A 207 7.83 -5.29 -25.22
C GLU A 207 7.51 -5.08 -23.73
N PRO A 208 8.54 -4.93 -22.88
CA PRO A 208 8.33 -4.62 -21.47
C PRO A 208 7.57 -3.30 -21.28
N LEU A 209 6.68 -3.26 -20.27
CA LEU A 209 5.85 -2.10 -20.00
C LEU A 209 6.65 -0.84 -19.65
N ASP A 210 7.78 -0.99 -18.97
CA ASP A 210 8.72 0.07 -18.63
C ASP A 210 9.45 0.66 -19.84
N ARG A 211 9.42 -0.05 -20.98
CA ARG A 211 9.97 0.38 -22.27
C ARG A 211 8.89 0.81 -23.28
N GLY A 212 7.70 1.13 -22.79
CA GLY A 212 6.60 1.56 -23.66
C GLY A 212 5.78 0.41 -24.26
N GLY A 213 5.94 -0.80 -23.75
CA GLY A 213 5.16 -1.96 -24.17
C GLY A 213 3.67 -1.83 -23.86
N ARG A 214 2.88 -2.70 -24.50
CA ARG A 214 1.43 -2.78 -24.37
C ARG A 214 1.02 -4.06 -23.65
N VAL A 215 -0.11 -4.01 -22.98
CA VAL A 215 -0.80 -5.19 -22.47
C VAL A 215 -1.79 -5.68 -23.51
N LEU A 216 -1.82 -6.97 -23.72
CA LEU A 216 -2.83 -7.63 -24.52
C LEU A 216 -3.91 -8.21 -23.60
N LYS A 217 -5.14 -7.76 -23.78
CA LYS A 217 -6.32 -8.30 -23.11
C LYS A 217 -7.04 -9.26 -24.06
N ILE A 218 -7.06 -10.53 -23.73
CA ILE A 218 -7.76 -11.57 -24.51
C ILE A 218 -9.06 -11.90 -23.77
N PRO A 219 -10.23 -11.49 -24.28
CA PRO A 219 -11.51 -11.88 -23.68
C PRO A 219 -11.68 -13.39 -23.76
N LEU A 220 -12.05 -14.01 -22.64
CA LEU A 220 -12.51 -15.39 -22.61
C LEU A 220 -14.01 -15.39 -22.94
N THR A 221 -14.41 -16.10 -23.97
CA THR A 221 -15.81 -16.30 -24.37
C THR A 221 -16.44 -17.45 -23.60
#